data_f33b6ff355826b27c1421e2e52bbadad
#
_entry.id   f33b6ff355826b27c1421e2e52bbadad
#
_cell.length_a   1.000
_cell.length_b   1.000
_cell.length_c   1.000
_cell.angle_alpha   90.00
_cell.angle_beta   90.00
_cell.angle_gamma   90.00
#
_symmetry.space_group_name_H-M   'P 1'
#
loop_
_entity.id
_entity.type
_entity.pdbx_description
1 polymer ?
#
loop_
_entity_poly.entity_id
_entity_poly.type
_entity_poly.pdbx_seq_one_letter_code
_entity_poly.pdbx_strand_id
1 'polypeptide(L)'
;MGGAAFVCRTKTNIRSKRYLQFITVQYIIYFIRMQLQQKSNDFADYLPLLCNLSVYKEATMQYYSTRNARQSVDSAQAVLSGLAPDGGLYMPEKIPTLDWVNILRGSSQEISCAILESLLPDIPDMRRLVANAYTGKFETEDITPTVPVGQVNVLELFRGPTSAFKDVALSMLPQLRTAAKEEKGVKEDILILTATSGDTGKAALVGFRDVPGVKICVFYPQGGVSQVQRAQMVTQEGNNVAVCAVRGNFDDAQTGVKEIFTAFQGRPLPFRLSSANSINIGRLAPQVMYYFRAYKDLLAAGKIQLGDKVNFSVPTGNFGDILAGYLAGKMGLPVGTLICASNANNVLTDFIRTGTYDRRRPLLKTTSPSMDILVSSNLERLLYLLSGDTDLVASLMAQLKEQGVYTVPEELKQAIAREFWAGCCDDARAAEIIGRVYREHHYLCDPHTASGFAAAEDYRSQTGDNAPMVVLSTASPYKFPAAVLTAIGGDTSGDEFAQMERLQQLTGVPIPGPLASLRGKQERHTDVIDKQDMPAYVLGLER
;
A
#
# COMPACT_ATOMS: atom_id res chain seq x y z
N MET A 1 6.39 39.09 -63.33
CA MET A 1 4.94 38.82 -63.47
C MET A 1 4.59 37.64 -62.62
N GLY A 2 3.91 37.87 -61.55
CA GLY A 2 2.96 37.11 -60.78
C GLY A 2 3.34 35.67 -60.32
N GLY A 3 3.94 35.52 -59.17
CA GLY A 3 4.05 34.24 -58.47
C GLY A 3 3.23 34.27 -57.18
N ALA A 4 2.11 33.53 -57.17
CA ALA A 4 1.25 33.41 -56.01
C ALA A 4 1.88 32.50 -54.94
N ALA A 5 2.08 33.03 -53.74
CA ALA A 5 2.50 32.26 -52.57
C ALA A 5 1.30 31.51 -51.98
N PHE A 6 1.32 30.19 -52.05
CA PHE A 6 0.37 29.31 -51.35
C PHE A 6 0.84 29.17 -49.91
N VAL A 7 0.17 29.81 -48.96
CA VAL A 7 0.34 29.61 -47.53
C VAL A 7 -0.48 28.39 -47.11
N CYS A 8 0.17 27.24 -47.01
CA CYS A 8 -0.41 26.05 -46.39
C CYS A 8 -0.25 26.13 -44.87
N ARG A 9 -1.30 26.55 -44.15
CA ARG A 9 -1.40 26.44 -42.69
C ARG A 9 -1.75 24.99 -42.31
N THR A 10 -0.75 24.17 -42.11
CA THR A 10 -0.95 22.89 -41.44
C THR A 10 -0.87 23.10 -39.93
N LYS A 11 -1.99 22.86 -39.24
CA LYS A 11 -2.01 22.66 -37.78
C LYS A 11 -1.23 21.38 -37.44
N THR A 12 0.06 21.49 -37.26
CA THR A 12 0.88 20.38 -36.82
C THR A 12 0.57 20.10 -35.36
N ASN A 13 0.03 18.93 -35.14
CA ASN A 13 -0.38 18.40 -33.82
C ASN A 13 0.84 18.37 -32.86
N ILE A 14 0.70 18.94 -31.67
CA ILE A 14 1.76 19.02 -30.66
C ILE A 14 2.35 17.62 -30.34
N ARG A 15 1.56 16.56 -30.47
CA ARG A 15 2.00 15.17 -30.28
C ARG A 15 3.06 14.73 -31.31
N SER A 16 2.96 15.13 -32.56
CA SER A 16 3.91 14.76 -33.63
C SER A 16 5.27 15.45 -33.45
N LYS A 17 5.30 16.69 -32.95
CA LYS A 17 6.57 17.38 -32.61
C LYS A 17 7.33 16.73 -31.46
N ARG A 18 6.62 16.28 -30.41
CA ARG A 18 7.25 15.59 -29.28
C ARG A 18 7.81 14.21 -29.66
N TYR A 19 7.10 13.50 -30.53
CA TYR A 19 7.55 12.18 -31.03
C TYR A 19 8.79 12.31 -31.93
N LEU A 20 8.85 13.30 -32.78
CA LEU A 20 10.06 13.59 -33.59
C LEU A 20 11.24 14.03 -32.72
N GLN A 21 11.02 14.81 -31.66
CA GLN A 21 12.10 15.21 -30.73
C GLN A 21 12.66 14.02 -29.96
N PHE A 22 11.80 13.09 -29.52
CA PHE A 22 12.23 11.87 -28.83
C PHE A 22 13.09 10.98 -29.72
N ILE A 23 12.68 10.77 -30.98
CA ILE A 23 13.46 10.02 -31.97
C ILE A 23 14.80 10.70 -32.24
N THR A 24 14.83 12.02 -32.31
CA THR A 24 16.07 12.79 -32.55
C THR A 24 17.06 12.64 -31.38
N VAL A 25 16.61 12.68 -30.14
CA VAL A 25 17.47 12.51 -28.95
C VAL A 25 18.01 11.07 -28.88
N GLN A 26 17.19 10.05 -29.13
CA GLN A 26 17.63 8.66 -29.19
C GLN A 26 18.66 8.41 -30.30
N TYR A 27 18.48 9.06 -31.47
CA TYR A 27 19.43 8.99 -32.58
C TYR A 27 20.76 9.70 -32.24
N ILE A 28 20.70 10.82 -31.54
CA ILE A 28 21.91 11.54 -31.09
C ILE A 28 22.68 10.70 -30.04
N ILE A 29 21.99 10.12 -29.07
CA ILE A 29 22.61 9.23 -28.08
C ILE A 29 23.21 7.99 -28.74
N TYR A 30 22.52 7.38 -29.68
CA TYR A 30 23.02 6.24 -30.45
C TYR A 30 24.25 6.63 -31.29
N PHE A 31 24.23 7.80 -31.95
CA PHE A 31 25.35 8.30 -32.76
C PHE A 31 26.57 8.63 -31.90
N ILE A 32 26.38 9.25 -30.73
CA ILE A 32 27.45 9.51 -29.76
C ILE A 32 28.04 8.19 -29.23
N ARG A 33 27.23 7.19 -28.92
CA ARG A 33 27.72 5.85 -28.53
C ARG A 33 28.52 5.17 -29.62
N MET A 34 28.11 5.23 -30.87
CA MET A 34 28.87 4.67 -32.01
C MET A 34 30.21 5.40 -32.25
N GLN A 35 30.24 6.73 -32.11
CA GLN A 35 31.49 7.50 -32.26
C GLN A 35 32.46 7.23 -31.11
N LEU A 36 31.98 7.04 -29.88
CA LEU A 36 32.78 6.70 -28.70
C LEU A 36 33.38 5.27 -28.80
N GLN A 37 32.76 4.36 -29.55
CA GLN A 37 33.33 3.04 -29.81
C GLN A 37 34.45 3.05 -30.87
N GLN A 38 34.54 4.12 -31.67
CA GLN A 38 35.51 4.18 -32.79
C GLN A 38 36.74 5.05 -32.55
N LYS A 39 36.76 5.93 -31.50
CA LYS A 39 37.93 6.82 -31.24
C LYS A 39 38.19 6.99 -29.75
N SER A 40 39.34 6.57 -29.33
CA SER A 40 39.75 6.49 -27.90
C SER A 40 40.43 7.76 -27.32
N ASN A 41 40.42 8.94 -27.94
CA ASN A 41 41.30 10.03 -27.47
C ASN A 41 40.74 11.45 -27.30
N ASP A 42 39.44 11.75 -27.48
CA ASP A 42 38.94 13.15 -27.32
C ASP A 42 37.66 13.21 -26.49
N PHE A 43 37.78 12.87 -25.22
CA PHE A 43 36.65 12.98 -24.26
C PHE A 43 36.35 14.44 -23.85
N ALA A 44 37.36 15.31 -23.90
CA ALA A 44 37.26 16.70 -23.44
C ALA A 44 36.37 17.59 -24.31
N ASP A 45 36.27 17.32 -25.60
CA ASP A 45 35.47 18.16 -26.52
C ASP A 45 33.95 17.89 -26.46
N TYR A 46 33.54 16.77 -25.87
CA TYR A 46 32.13 16.40 -25.74
C TYR A 46 31.53 16.66 -24.35
N LEU A 47 32.36 17.03 -23.37
CA LEU A 47 31.91 17.37 -22.02
C LEU A 47 30.89 18.54 -21.98
N PRO A 48 31.05 19.62 -22.76
CA PRO A 48 30.08 20.72 -22.79
C PRO A 48 28.74 20.32 -23.43
N LEU A 49 28.74 19.37 -24.38
CA LEU A 49 27.52 18.85 -24.98
C LEU A 49 26.77 17.89 -24.04
N LEU A 50 27.49 17.12 -23.25
CA LEU A 50 26.93 16.23 -22.21
C LEU A 50 26.40 17.04 -21.03
N CYS A 51 27.06 18.11 -20.63
CA CYS A 51 26.55 19.03 -19.60
C CYS A 51 25.28 19.77 -20.02
N ASN A 52 25.12 20.11 -21.32
CA ASN A 52 23.90 20.71 -21.83
C ASN A 52 22.76 19.71 -22.01
N LEU A 53 23.04 18.40 -22.12
CA LEU A 53 22.00 17.35 -22.15
C LEU A 53 21.42 17.06 -20.74
N SER A 54 22.15 17.38 -19.67
CA SER A 54 21.64 17.27 -18.28
C SER A 54 20.57 18.31 -17.93
N VAL A 55 20.29 19.28 -18.79
CA VAL A 55 19.26 20.31 -18.62
C VAL A 55 17.90 19.90 -19.17
N TYR A 56 17.81 18.77 -19.89
CA TYR A 56 16.50 18.22 -20.19
C TYR A 56 15.94 17.53 -18.94
N LYS A 57 15.29 18.32 -18.07
CA LYS A 57 14.39 17.79 -17.05
C LYS A 57 13.43 16.84 -17.77
N GLU A 58 13.55 15.54 -17.49
CA GLU A 58 12.56 14.57 -17.94
C GLU A 58 11.18 15.13 -17.60
N ALA A 59 10.21 14.95 -18.50
CA ALA A 59 8.87 15.49 -18.29
C ALA A 59 8.36 14.97 -16.94
N THR A 60 8.25 15.85 -15.95
CA THR A 60 7.79 15.52 -14.61
C THR A 60 6.45 14.82 -14.70
N MET A 61 6.31 13.68 -14.00
CA MET A 61 5.03 12.97 -13.97
C MET A 61 4.01 13.80 -13.19
N GLN A 62 2.90 14.12 -13.85
CA GLN A 62 1.83 14.87 -13.21
C GLN A 62 0.90 13.94 -12.43
N TYR A 63 0.51 14.38 -11.26
CA TYR A 63 -0.45 13.72 -10.39
C TYR A 63 -1.72 14.56 -10.29
N TYR A 64 -2.86 13.93 -10.46
CA TYR A 64 -4.19 14.57 -10.39
C TYR A 64 -4.99 13.98 -9.23
N SER A 65 -5.93 14.79 -8.72
CA SER A 65 -6.97 14.28 -7.84
C SER A 65 -7.91 13.34 -8.59
N THR A 66 -8.34 12.26 -7.97
CA THR A 66 -9.38 11.37 -8.49
C THR A 66 -10.73 12.08 -8.69
N ARG A 67 -10.92 13.27 -8.10
CA ARG A 67 -12.18 14.05 -8.17
C ARG A 67 -12.05 15.36 -8.96
N ASN A 68 -10.83 15.72 -9.40
CA ASN A 68 -10.59 16.97 -10.10
C ASN A 68 -9.30 16.91 -10.93
N ALA A 69 -9.44 16.92 -12.25
CA ALA A 69 -8.31 16.91 -13.19
C ALA A 69 -7.78 18.32 -13.55
N ARG A 70 -8.31 19.42 -12.96
CA ARG A 70 -7.94 20.79 -13.34
C ARG A 70 -6.61 21.24 -12.78
N GLN A 71 -6.19 20.66 -11.66
CA GLN A 71 -4.94 20.99 -10.98
C GLN A 71 -4.08 19.75 -10.86
N SER A 72 -2.83 19.86 -11.26
CA SER A 72 -1.83 18.81 -11.10
C SER A 72 -0.77 19.23 -10.10
N VAL A 73 -0.15 18.23 -9.50
CA VAL A 73 1.05 18.35 -8.67
C VAL A 73 2.09 17.36 -9.16
N ASP A 74 3.35 17.54 -8.84
CA ASP A 74 4.38 16.52 -9.05
C ASP A 74 4.31 15.42 -7.99
N SER A 75 5.06 14.34 -8.18
CA SER A 75 5.05 13.18 -7.31
C SER A 75 5.50 13.50 -5.88
N ALA A 76 6.47 14.39 -5.70
CA ALA A 76 6.95 14.82 -4.38
C ALA A 76 5.83 15.55 -3.61
N GLN A 77 5.12 16.47 -4.26
CA GLN A 77 3.99 17.17 -3.64
C GLN A 77 2.84 16.22 -3.34
N ALA A 78 2.54 15.23 -4.20
CA ALA A 78 1.50 14.23 -3.95
C ALA A 78 1.81 13.38 -2.69
N VAL A 79 3.08 12.99 -2.50
CA VAL A 79 3.53 12.27 -1.29
C VAL A 79 3.43 13.16 -0.04
N LEU A 80 3.81 14.44 -0.13
CA LEU A 80 3.72 15.37 1.00
C LEU A 80 2.29 15.62 1.44
N SER A 81 1.41 15.91 0.48
CA SER A 81 0.01 16.25 0.76
C SER A 81 -0.79 15.04 1.19
N GLY A 82 -0.56 13.88 0.56
CA GLY A 82 -1.30 12.64 0.81
C GLY A 82 -2.74 12.66 0.30
N LEU A 83 -3.46 13.75 0.53
CA LEU A 83 -4.83 13.99 0.10
C LEU A 83 -4.90 15.28 -0.72
N ALA A 84 -5.71 15.30 -1.76
CA ALA A 84 -5.95 16.50 -2.54
C ALA A 84 -6.88 17.48 -1.80
N PRO A 85 -6.84 18.80 -2.11
CA PRO A 85 -7.66 19.81 -1.41
C PRO A 85 -9.18 19.58 -1.52
N ASP A 86 -9.62 18.89 -2.58
CA ASP A 86 -11.03 18.51 -2.81
C ASP A 86 -11.44 17.22 -2.08
N GLY A 87 -10.52 16.63 -1.32
CA GLY A 87 -10.70 15.36 -0.61
C GLY A 87 -10.53 14.12 -1.48
N GLY A 88 -10.15 14.27 -2.76
CA GLY A 88 -9.79 13.18 -3.66
C GLY A 88 -8.37 12.65 -3.42
N LEU A 89 -8.03 11.55 -4.06
CA LEU A 89 -6.76 10.87 -3.91
C LEU A 89 -5.84 11.15 -5.11
N TYR A 90 -4.56 11.33 -4.85
CA TYR A 90 -3.61 11.55 -5.94
C TYR A 90 -3.33 10.27 -6.72
N MET A 91 -3.36 10.38 -8.06
CA MET A 91 -2.94 9.35 -9.02
C MET A 91 -2.09 9.96 -10.13
N PRO A 92 -1.09 9.24 -10.66
CA PRO A 92 -0.30 9.72 -11.78
C PRO A 92 -1.16 9.83 -13.05
N GLU A 93 -0.81 10.76 -13.93
CA GLU A 93 -1.46 10.99 -15.24
C GLU A 93 -1.59 9.69 -16.05
N LYS A 94 -0.59 8.83 -15.93
CA LYS A 94 -0.57 7.49 -16.53
C LYS A 94 0.25 6.54 -15.68
N ILE A 95 -0.12 5.29 -15.67
CA ILE A 95 0.69 4.24 -15.07
C ILE A 95 1.85 3.91 -16.05
N PRO A 96 3.12 4.01 -15.63
CA PRO A 96 4.25 3.71 -16.50
C PRO A 96 4.31 2.21 -16.83
N THR A 97 4.67 1.88 -18.06
CA THR A 97 5.00 0.50 -18.43
C THR A 97 6.48 0.25 -18.19
N LEU A 98 6.83 -0.86 -17.58
CA LEU A 98 8.20 -1.24 -17.23
C LEU A 98 8.72 -2.37 -18.13
N ASP A 99 10.04 -2.44 -18.30
CA ASP A 99 10.71 -3.65 -18.74
C ASP A 99 10.75 -4.66 -17.58
N TRP A 100 9.58 -5.24 -17.28
CA TRP A 100 9.36 -6.10 -16.12
C TRP A 100 10.26 -7.35 -16.17
N VAL A 101 10.59 -7.86 -17.35
CA VAL A 101 11.47 -9.03 -17.53
C VAL A 101 12.88 -8.74 -17.01
N ASN A 102 13.40 -7.56 -17.32
CA ASN A 102 14.71 -7.15 -16.83
C ASN A 102 14.68 -6.83 -15.33
N ILE A 103 13.61 -6.19 -14.86
CA ILE A 103 13.43 -5.85 -13.44
C ILE A 103 13.42 -7.11 -12.55
N LEU A 104 12.81 -8.20 -12.98
CA LEU A 104 12.78 -9.46 -12.23
C LEU A 104 14.16 -10.08 -11.99
N ARG A 105 15.21 -9.66 -12.72
CA ARG A 105 16.59 -10.13 -12.47
C ARG A 105 17.20 -9.51 -11.21
N GLY A 106 16.70 -8.36 -10.81
CA GLY A 106 17.19 -7.62 -9.65
C GLY A 106 16.79 -8.25 -8.31
N SER A 107 17.42 -7.81 -7.23
CA SER A 107 17.00 -8.07 -5.84
C SER A 107 15.67 -7.41 -5.54
N SER A 108 15.07 -7.71 -4.38
CA SER A 108 13.83 -7.05 -3.93
C SER A 108 13.99 -5.53 -3.82
N GLN A 109 15.17 -5.06 -3.39
CA GLN A 109 15.46 -3.62 -3.31
C GLN A 109 15.60 -2.99 -4.72
N GLU A 110 16.23 -3.67 -5.67
CA GLU A 110 16.33 -3.17 -7.06
C GLU A 110 14.98 -3.15 -7.76
N ILE A 111 14.13 -4.16 -7.54
CA ILE A 111 12.73 -4.17 -8.00
C ILE A 111 11.99 -2.96 -7.41
N SER A 112 12.12 -2.71 -6.09
CA SER A 112 11.51 -1.56 -5.42
C SER A 112 11.98 -0.24 -6.02
N CYS A 113 13.30 -0.08 -6.26
CA CYS A 113 13.86 1.12 -6.88
C CYS A 113 13.24 1.38 -8.25
N ALA A 114 13.25 0.38 -9.14
CA ALA A 114 12.74 0.55 -10.50
C ALA A 114 11.25 0.97 -10.53
N ILE A 115 10.43 0.38 -9.66
CA ILE A 115 9.01 0.70 -9.53
C ILE A 115 8.83 2.13 -8.98
N LEU A 116 9.53 2.47 -7.89
CA LEU A 116 9.37 3.76 -7.23
C LEU A 116 9.95 4.90 -8.05
N GLU A 117 11.09 4.73 -8.72
CA GLU A 117 11.65 5.71 -9.67
C GLU A 117 10.67 6.00 -10.82
N SER A 118 9.96 4.98 -11.30
CA SER A 118 8.99 5.15 -12.37
C SER A 118 7.69 5.82 -11.94
N LEU A 119 7.22 5.55 -10.71
CA LEU A 119 6.00 6.16 -10.16
C LEU A 119 6.26 7.52 -9.50
N LEU A 120 7.43 7.74 -8.89
CA LEU A 120 7.76 8.93 -8.11
C LEU A 120 9.05 9.59 -8.60
N PRO A 121 9.14 9.99 -9.90
CA PRO A 121 10.38 10.45 -10.51
C PRO A 121 10.93 11.77 -9.95
N ASP A 122 10.10 12.56 -9.26
CA ASP A 122 10.51 13.83 -8.66
C ASP A 122 11.11 13.67 -7.25
N ILE A 123 11.23 12.43 -6.75
CA ILE A 123 11.88 12.13 -5.47
C ILE A 123 13.29 11.61 -5.76
N PRO A 124 14.35 12.36 -5.37
CA PRO A 124 15.73 11.99 -5.68
C PRO A 124 16.24 10.82 -4.83
N ASP A 125 17.37 10.24 -5.25
CA ASP A 125 18.12 9.22 -4.49
C ASP A 125 17.34 7.97 -4.09
N MET A 126 16.43 7.51 -4.92
CA MET A 126 15.53 6.40 -4.58
C MET A 126 16.28 5.14 -4.09
N ARG A 127 17.45 4.83 -4.64
CA ARG A 127 18.28 3.71 -4.17
C ARG A 127 18.67 3.82 -2.70
N ARG A 128 19.10 5.01 -2.27
CA ARG A 128 19.43 5.28 -0.86
C ARG A 128 18.18 5.18 0.03
N LEU A 129 17.05 5.73 -0.43
CA LEU A 129 15.79 5.68 0.33
C LEU A 129 15.30 4.24 0.52
N VAL A 130 15.35 3.41 -0.53
CA VAL A 130 14.99 1.99 -0.49
C VAL A 130 15.93 1.21 0.44
N ALA A 131 17.24 1.44 0.35
CA ALA A 131 18.20 0.81 1.24
C ALA A 131 17.92 1.18 2.71
N ASN A 132 17.69 2.46 3.00
CA ASN A 132 17.32 2.93 4.35
C ASN A 132 16.00 2.33 4.85
N ALA A 133 15.06 2.09 3.95
CA ALA A 133 13.76 1.51 4.30
C ALA A 133 13.86 0.02 4.65
N TYR A 134 14.69 -0.75 3.95
CA TYR A 134 14.57 -2.22 3.97
C TYR A 134 15.79 -2.96 4.51
N THR A 135 17.02 -2.44 4.33
CA THR A 135 18.22 -3.18 4.74
C THR A 135 18.23 -3.50 6.24
N GLY A 136 18.33 -4.78 6.56
CA GLY A 136 18.41 -5.28 7.94
C GLY A 136 17.13 -5.11 8.78
N LYS A 137 16.00 -4.73 8.18
CA LYS A 137 14.72 -4.54 8.90
C LYS A 137 13.73 -5.68 8.74
N PHE A 138 13.93 -6.54 7.77
CA PHE A 138 13.10 -7.72 7.50
C PHE A 138 13.84 -8.99 7.87
N GLU A 139 13.11 -10.05 8.16
CA GLU A 139 13.67 -11.35 8.54
C GLU A 139 14.49 -11.99 7.40
N THR A 140 14.21 -11.62 6.16
CA THR A 140 14.92 -12.09 4.97
C THR A 140 15.27 -10.94 4.03
N GLU A 141 16.34 -11.08 3.24
CA GLU A 141 16.72 -10.12 2.20
C GLU A 141 15.69 -10.06 1.07
N ASP A 142 14.90 -11.10 0.92
CA ASP A 142 13.79 -11.16 -0.03
C ASP A 142 12.61 -10.26 0.35
N ILE A 143 12.59 -9.73 1.58
CA ILE A 143 11.56 -8.86 2.15
C ILE A 143 10.20 -9.57 2.27
N THR A 144 9.71 -10.15 1.18
CA THR A 144 8.41 -10.81 1.06
C THR A 144 8.56 -12.13 0.29
N PRO A 145 9.02 -13.20 0.94
CA PRO A 145 9.22 -14.50 0.28
C PRO A 145 7.89 -15.16 -0.06
N THR A 146 7.91 -15.96 -1.15
CA THR A 146 6.76 -16.79 -1.56
C THR A 146 7.05 -18.25 -1.28
N VAL A 147 6.16 -18.92 -0.55
CA VAL A 147 6.30 -20.33 -0.15
C VAL A 147 5.17 -21.20 -0.72
N PRO A 148 5.44 -22.44 -1.13
CA PRO A 148 4.39 -23.35 -1.62
C PRO A 148 3.55 -23.90 -0.46
N VAL A 149 2.21 -23.89 -0.60
CA VAL A 149 1.27 -24.47 0.36
C VAL A 149 0.19 -25.23 -0.41
N GLY A 150 0.29 -26.54 -0.43
CA GLY A 150 -0.62 -27.37 -1.22
C GLY A 150 -0.62 -27.00 -2.71
N GLN A 151 -1.79 -26.63 -3.22
CA GLN A 151 -1.96 -26.25 -4.63
C GLN A 151 -1.81 -24.75 -4.90
N VAL A 152 -1.54 -23.95 -3.88
CA VAL A 152 -1.31 -22.51 -4.01
C VAL A 152 0.07 -22.13 -3.53
N ASN A 153 0.47 -20.90 -3.80
CA ASN A 153 1.67 -20.31 -3.22
C ASN A 153 1.24 -19.20 -2.28
N VAL A 154 1.95 -19.01 -1.19
CA VAL A 154 1.64 -17.98 -0.19
C VAL A 154 2.75 -16.94 -0.19
N LEU A 155 2.38 -15.69 -0.43
CA LEU A 155 3.28 -14.55 -0.35
C LEU A 155 3.27 -14.02 1.08
N GLU A 156 4.36 -14.25 1.82
CA GLU A 156 4.48 -13.88 3.23
C GLU A 156 4.87 -12.40 3.38
N LEU A 157 3.91 -11.54 3.62
CA LEU A 157 4.10 -10.10 3.77
C LEU A 157 4.40 -9.66 5.21
N PHE A 158 4.41 -10.59 6.16
CA PHE A 158 4.53 -10.33 7.59
C PHE A 158 5.95 -10.48 8.15
N ARG A 159 6.97 -10.61 7.31
CA ARG A 159 8.38 -10.81 7.71
C ARG A 159 9.08 -9.51 8.14
N GLY A 160 8.32 -8.43 8.35
CA GLY A 160 8.83 -7.14 8.77
C GLY A 160 8.79 -6.89 10.28
N PRO A 161 9.23 -5.69 10.71
CA PRO A 161 9.44 -5.36 12.12
C PRO A 161 8.16 -5.32 12.98
N THR A 162 6.98 -5.33 12.37
CA THR A 162 5.71 -5.36 13.13
C THR A 162 4.85 -6.58 12.83
N SER A 163 5.39 -7.50 12.04
CA SER A 163 4.74 -8.76 11.65
C SER A 163 3.41 -8.54 10.92
N ALA A 164 3.37 -7.55 10.00
CA ALA A 164 2.24 -7.25 9.14
C ALA A 164 2.69 -6.65 7.79
N PHE A 165 1.90 -6.84 6.71
CA PHE A 165 2.20 -6.35 5.35
C PHE A 165 2.45 -4.84 5.28
N LYS A 166 1.90 -4.11 6.24
CA LYS A 166 2.01 -2.66 6.34
C LYS A 166 3.45 -2.17 6.50
N ASP A 167 4.35 -3.06 6.95
CA ASP A 167 5.76 -2.77 7.14
C ASP A 167 6.47 -2.36 5.84
N VAL A 168 6.13 -3.00 4.72
CA VAL A 168 6.72 -2.67 3.40
C VAL A 168 6.48 -1.19 3.07
N ALA A 169 5.24 -0.74 3.18
CA ALA A 169 4.90 0.63 2.85
C ALA A 169 5.28 1.63 3.95
N LEU A 170 5.17 1.26 5.22
CA LEU A 170 5.45 2.18 6.34
C LEU A 170 6.93 2.27 6.71
N SER A 171 7.79 1.37 6.26
CA SER A 171 9.23 1.56 6.26
C SER A 171 9.68 2.53 5.16
N MET A 172 8.98 2.55 4.02
CA MET A 172 9.32 3.39 2.86
C MET A 172 8.75 4.81 2.94
N LEU A 173 7.52 4.98 3.41
CA LEU A 173 6.83 6.28 3.45
C LEU A 173 7.62 7.39 4.17
N PRO A 174 8.26 7.15 5.35
CA PRO A 174 9.08 8.17 6.00
C PRO A 174 10.24 8.64 5.13
N GLN A 175 10.91 7.71 4.43
CA GLN A 175 12.01 8.02 3.52
C GLN A 175 11.55 8.89 2.36
N LEU A 176 10.45 8.50 1.71
CA LEU A 176 9.83 9.27 0.62
C LEU A 176 9.41 10.68 1.08
N ARG A 177 8.81 10.79 2.27
CA ARG A 177 8.35 12.09 2.79
C ARG A 177 9.50 13.01 3.16
N THR A 178 10.55 12.50 3.78
CA THR A 178 11.74 13.29 4.11
C THR A 178 12.38 13.84 2.84
N ALA A 179 12.61 12.99 1.83
CA ALA A 179 13.17 13.42 0.55
C ALA A 179 12.26 14.42 -0.18
N ALA A 180 10.94 14.18 -0.19
CA ALA A 180 9.97 15.10 -0.77
C ALA A 180 9.92 16.46 -0.04
N LYS A 181 10.06 16.43 1.31
CA LYS A 181 10.15 17.65 2.13
C LYS A 181 11.38 18.48 1.78
N GLU A 182 12.53 17.83 1.64
CA GLU A 182 13.79 18.44 1.22
C GLU A 182 13.67 19.02 -0.19
N GLU A 183 13.17 18.26 -1.16
CA GLU A 183 12.98 18.68 -2.57
C GLU A 183 12.06 19.91 -2.67
N LYS A 184 11.02 19.98 -1.84
CA LYS A 184 10.07 21.11 -1.83
C LYS A 184 10.49 22.27 -0.92
N GLY A 185 11.60 22.18 -0.23
CA GLY A 185 12.08 23.22 0.69
C GLY A 185 11.14 23.50 1.87
N VAL A 186 10.31 22.51 2.26
CA VAL A 186 9.37 22.61 3.39
C VAL A 186 10.15 22.55 4.70
N LYS A 187 10.07 23.61 5.51
CA LYS A 187 10.83 23.73 6.76
C LYS A 187 10.04 23.33 8.00
N GLU A 188 8.71 23.45 7.95
CA GLU A 188 7.83 23.15 9.08
C GLU A 188 7.92 21.68 9.47
N ASP A 189 7.91 21.41 10.77
CA ASP A 189 7.77 20.05 11.28
C ASP A 189 6.42 19.46 10.92
N ILE A 190 6.36 18.14 10.81
CA ILE A 190 5.16 17.41 10.47
C ILE A 190 4.69 16.59 11.68
N LEU A 191 3.44 16.78 12.09
CA LEU A 191 2.78 15.92 13.07
C LEU A 191 1.85 14.95 12.36
N ILE A 192 2.17 13.66 12.46
CA ILE A 192 1.36 12.58 11.92
C ILE A 192 0.36 12.12 12.97
N LEU A 193 -0.92 12.19 12.64
CA LEU A 193 -2.00 11.65 13.46
C LEU A 193 -2.57 10.39 12.82
N THR A 194 -2.73 9.35 13.61
CA THR A 194 -3.30 8.07 13.16
C THR A 194 -4.23 7.50 14.21
N ALA A 195 -5.48 7.20 13.83
CA ALA A 195 -6.31 6.28 14.59
C ALA A 195 -6.11 4.87 14.07
N THR A 196 -6.04 3.89 14.96
CA THR A 196 -5.73 2.50 14.59
C THR A 196 -6.56 1.47 15.37
N SER A 197 -6.86 0.36 14.69
CA SER A 197 -7.33 -0.88 15.29
C SER A 197 -6.20 -1.86 15.65
N GLY A 198 -4.91 -1.41 15.60
CA GLY A 198 -3.73 -2.18 15.96
C GLY A 198 -2.58 -2.03 14.97
N ASP A 199 -2.59 -2.77 13.87
CA ASP A 199 -1.45 -2.95 12.95
C ASP A 199 -0.92 -1.68 12.31
N THR A 200 -1.82 -0.82 11.80
CA THR A 200 -1.40 0.41 11.12
C THR A 200 -0.67 1.37 12.06
N GLY A 201 -1.18 1.50 13.29
CA GLY A 201 -0.57 2.35 14.30
C GLY A 201 0.83 1.88 14.64
N LYS A 202 0.99 0.58 14.93
CA LYS A 202 2.32 0.03 15.24
C LYS A 202 3.30 0.18 14.09
N ALA A 203 2.91 -0.15 12.88
CA ALA A 203 3.80 -0.03 11.72
C ALA A 203 4.19 1.44 11.44
N ALA A 204 3.26 2.40 11.66
CA ALA A 204 3.56 3.82 11.55
C ALA A 204 4.54 4.29 12.65
N LEU A 205 4.34 3.87 13.90
CA LEU A 205 5.26 4.19 15.01
C LEU A 205 6.68 3.72 14.72
N VAL A 206 6.84 2.49 14.22
CA VAL A 206 8.17 1.95 13.86
C VAL A 206 8.78 2.70 12.68
N GLY A 207 7.99 2.96 11.64
CA GLY A 207 8.47 3.62 10.44
C GLY A 207 8.92 5.07 10.67
N PHE A 208 8.18 5.81 11.49
CA PHE A 208 8.47 7.23 11.77
C PHE A 208 9.32 7.46 13.03
N ARG A 209 9.73 6.39 13.73
CA ARG A 209 10.58 6.51 14.91
C ARG A 209 11.86 7.28 14.60
N ASP A 210 12.11 8.33 15.39
CA ASP A 210 13.30 9.19 15.34
C ASP A 210 13.59 9.80 13.95
N VAL A 211 12.57 9.94 13.08
CA VAL A 211 12.68 10.64 11.79
C VAL A 211 12.76 12.15 12.05
N PRO A 212 13.82 12.84 11.59
CA PRO A 212 14.00 14.28 11.83
C PRO A 212 12.83 15.12 11.27
N GLY A 213 12.37 16.10 12.05
CA GLY A 213 11.29 17.02 11.65
C GLY A 213 9.93 16.35 11.49
N VAL A 214 9.74 15.16 12.08
CA VAL A 214 8.47 14.45 12.14
C VAL A 214 8.16 14.04 13.57
N LYS A 215 6.96 14.32 14.03
CA LYS A 215 6.35 13.70 15.23
C LYS A 215 5.20 12.80 14.82
N ILE A 216 4.94 11.76 15.58
CA ILE A 216 3.80 10.87 15.34
C ILE A 216 3.02 10.64 16.63
N CYS A 217 1.69 10.75 16.54
CA CYS A 217 0.77 10.38 17.60
C CYS A 217 -0.23 9.37 17.09
N VAL A 218 -0.33 8.25 17.79
CA VAL A 218 -1.26 7.16 17.50
C VAL A 218 -2.31 7.07 18.58
N PHE A 219 -3.58 7.18 18.17
CA PHE A 219 -4.73 6.96 19.02
C PHE A 219 -5.32 5.58 18.76
N TYR A 220 -5.65 4.85 19.84
CA TYR A 220 -6.31 3.55 19.75
C TYR A 220 -7.44 3.43 20.79
N PRO A 221 -8.51 2.65 20.52
CA PRO A 221 -9.61 2.50 21.46
C PRO A 221 -9.16 1.69 22.68
N GLN A 222 -9.44 2.19 23.88
CA GLN A 222 -9.16 1.48 25.12
C GLN A 222 -9.92 0.15 25.14
N GLY A 223 -9.20 -0.98 25.26
CA GLY A 223 -9.79 -2.33 25.22
C GLY A 223 -10.28 -2.78 23.83
N GLY A 224 -10.02 -2.00 22.77
CA GLY A 224 -10.44 -2.31 21.40
C GLY A 224 -9.37 -2.94 20.50
N VAL A 225 -8.19 -3.24 21.03
CA VAL A 225 -7.09 -3.93 20.34
C VAL A 225 -6.66 -5.15 21.13
N SER A 226 -6.00 -6.14 20.50
CA SER A 226 -5.49 -7.32 21.19
C SER A 226 -4.38 -6.93 22.19
N GLN A 227 -4.09 -7.78 23.17
CA GLN A 227 -3.03 -7.55 24.16
C GLN A 227 -1.66 -7.43 23.47
N VAL A 228 -1.40 -8.29 22.48
CA VAL A 228 -0.16 -8.24 21.68
C VAL A 228 -0.07 -6.93 20.90
N GLN A 229 -1.14 -6.51 20.20
CA GLN A 229 -1.15 -5.25 19.44
C GLN A 229 -1.00 -4.03 20.37
N ARG A 230 -1.65 -4.05 21.53
CA ARG A 230 -1.48 -3.00 22.54
C ARG A 230 -0.03 -2.92 22.99
N ALA A 231 0.55 -4.06 23.41
CA ALA A 231 1.94 -4.12 23.85
C ALA A 231 2.90 -3.61 22.76
N GLN A 232 2.69 -3.98 21.50
CA GLN A 232 3.49 -3.45 20.40
C GLN A 232 3.50 -1.91 20.36
N MET A 233 2.38 -1.26 20.63
CA MET A 233 2.26 0.21 20.58
C MET A 233 2.78 0.87 21.87
N VAL A 234 2.31 0.45 23.03
CA VAL A 234 2.62 1.14 24.30
C VAL A 234 4.08 0.96 24.76
N THR A 235 4.79 -0.03 24.24
CA THR A 235 6.22 -0.23 24.49
C THR A 235 7.12 0.41 23.44
N GLN A 236 6.55 1.13 22.45
CA GLN A 236 7.33 1.73 21.36
C GLN A 236 8.32 2.75 21.89
N GLU A 237 9.58 2.60 21.47
CA GLU A 237 10.67 3.53 21.75
C GLU A 237 10.73 4.63 20.67
N GLY A 238 11.33 5.76 21.01
CA GLY A 238 11.55 6.91 20.12
C GLY A 238 11.25 8.23 20.83
N ASN A 239 11.97 9.29 20.46
CA ASN A 239 11.84 10.60 21.09
C ASN A 239 10.70 11.42 20.46
N ASN A 240 10.21 11.00 19.31
CA ASN A 240 9.23 11.70 18.49
C ASN A 240 7.89 10.95 18.38
N VAL A 241 7.69 9.91 19.20
CA VAL A 241 6.49 9.06 19.16
C VAL A 241 5.61 9.27 20.39
N ALA A 242 4.31 9.33 20.20
CA ALA A 242 3.29 9.33 21.23
C ALA A 242 2.21 8.30 20.92
N VAL A 243 1.72 7.64 21.96
CA VAL A 243 0.60 6.68 21.86
C VAL A 243 -0.38 6.98 22.97
N CYS A 244 -1.65 7.11 22.64
CA CYS A 244 -2.68 7.46 23.59
C CYS A 244 -3.93 6.60 23.39
N ALA A 245 -4.43 5.99 24.46
CA ALA A 245 -5.70 5.30 24.45
C ALA A 245 -6.86 6.31 24.52
N VAL A 246 -7.93 6.05 23.79
CA VAL A 246 -9.16 6.84 23.80
C VAL A 246 -10.28 5.99 24.38
N ARG A 247 -11.00 6.52 25.40
CA ARG A 247 -12.20 5.87 25.90
C ARG A 247 -13.27 5.88 24.82
N GLY A 248 -13.74 4.71 24.42
CA GLY A 248 -14.69 4.50 23.35
C GLY A 248 -14.24 3.40 22.38
N ASN A 249 -14.80 3.42 21.19
CA ASN A 249 -14.50 2.45 20.13
C ASN A 249 -13.55 3.03 19.05
N PHE A 250 -13.27 2.24 18.01
CA PHE A 250 -12.40 2.68 16.91
C PHE A 250 -12.97 3.89 16.14
N ASP A 251 -14.28 3.96 15.95
CA ASP A 251 -14.93 5.08 15.26
C ASP A 251 -14.81 6.38 16.05
N ASP A 252 -14.82 6.31 17.40
CA ASP A 252 -14.57 7.46 18.27
C ASP A 252 -13.15 8.01 18.08
N ALA A 253 -12.15 7.14 18.10
CA ALA A 253 -10.76 7.52 17.86
C ALA A 253 -10.55 8.10 16.45
N GLN A 254 -11.14 7.47 15.42
CA GLN A 254 -11.05 7.92 14.03
C GLN A 254 -11.76 9.25 13.82
N THR A 255 -12.94 9.43 14.42
CA THR A 255 -13.71 10.67 14.34
C THR A 255 -12.97 11.80 15.06
N GLY A 256 -12.39 11.53 16.24
CA GLY A 256 -11.58 12.50 16.98
C GLY A 256 -10.39 12.99 16.16
N VAL A 257 -9.68 12.09 15.46
CA VAL A 257 -8.60 12.51 14.55
C VAL A 257 -9.13 13.40 13.42
N LYS A 258 -10.28 13.09 12.81
CA LYS A 258 -10.88 13.94 11.76
C LYS A 258 -11.29 15.30 12.30
N GLU A 259 -11.85 15.34 13.51
CA GLU A 259 -12.23 16.58 14.20
C GLU A 259 -11.02 17.47 14.47
N ILE A 260 -9.85 16.88 14.82
CA ILE A 260 -8.59 17.63 14.98
C ILE A 260 -8.16 18.29 13.65
N PHE A 261 -8.17 17.54 12.54
CA PHE A 261 -7.85 18.11 11.23
C PHE A 261 -8.76 19.28 10.87
N THR A 262 -10.07 19.15 11.13
CA THR A 262 -11.04 20.21 10.86
C THR A 262 -10.85 21.41 11.80
N ALA A 263 -10.70 21.17 13.10
CA ALA A 263 -10.55 22.21 14.11
C ALA A 263 -9.27 23.06 13.93
N PHE A 264 -8.22 22.46 13.37
CA PHE A 264 -6.94 23.12 13.18
C PHE A 264 -6.73 23.67 11.76
N GLN A 265 -7.66 23.45 10.86
CA GLN A 265 -7.60 23.99 9.50
C GLN A 265 -7.54 25.53 9.52
N GLY A 266 -6.53 26.09 8.84
CA GLY A 266 -6.35 27.55 8.76
C GLY A 266 -5.81 28.22 10.02
N ARG A 267 -5.51 27.47 11.08
CA ARG A 267 -4.85 28.01 12.28
C ARG A 267 -3.33 28.02 12.10
N PRO A 268 -2.62 29.04 12.60
CA PRO A 268 -1.18 29.01 12.69
C PRO A 268 -0.77 27.95 13.73
N LEU A 269 -0.14 26.89 13.27
CA LEU A 269 0.42 25.82 14.09
C LEU A 269 1.94 25.77 13.85
N PRO A 270 2.75 25.37 14.82
CA PRO A 270 4.19 25.20 14.66
C PRO A 270 4.54 23.93 13.85
N PHE A 271 3.56 23.14 13.49
CA PHE A 271 3.69 21.94 12.68
C PHE A 271 2.58 21.85 11.61
N ARG A 272 2.86 21.09 10.57
CA ARG A 272 1.87 20.72 9.56
C ARG A 272 1.24 19.37 9.94
N LEU A 273 -0.09 19.31 10.02
CA LEU A 273 -0.80 18.05 10.24
C LEU A 273 -0.71 17.14 9.01
N SER A 274 -0.54 15.85 9.27
CA SER A 274 -0.60 14.82 8.25
C SER A 274 -1.07 13.48 8.82
N SER A 275 -1.36 12.52 7.94
CA SER A 275 -1.81 11.20 8.31
C SER A 275 -0.93 10.11 7.68
N ALA A 276 -0.76 8.99 8.40
CA ALA A 276 -0.12 7.79 7.88
C ALA A 276 -1.11 6.80 7.25
N ASN A 277 -2.34 7.21 6.95
CA ASN A 277 -3.37 6.35 6.38
C ASN A 277 -3.02 5.88 4.96
N SER A 278 -3.70 4.80 4.50
CA SER A 278 -3.47 4.17 3.21
C SER A 278 -3.84 5.03 1.99
N ILE A 279 -4.42 6.21 2.21
CA ILE A 279 -4.79 7.17 1.17
C ILE A 279 -3.59 7.88 0.51
N ASN A 280 -2.41 7.91 1.16
CA ASN A 280 -1.21 8.52 0.59
C ASN A 280 -0.65 7.62 -0.53
N ILE A 281 -0.31 8.20 -1.68
CA ILE A 281 0.33 7.46 -2.79
C ILE A 281 1.66 6.83 -2.39
N GLY A 282 2.40 7.46 -1.47
CA GLY A 282 3.63 6.91 -0.87
C GLY A 282 3.39 5.67 0.01
N ARG A 283 2.12 5.35 0.33
CA ARG A 283 1.70 4.08 0.94
C ARG A 283 1.32 3.04 -0.10
N LEU A 284 0.78 3.45 -1.24
CA LEU A 284 0.35 2.54 -2.31
C LEU A 284 1.54 2.08 -3.16
N ALA A 285 2.36 3.00 -3.63
CA ALA A 285 3.43 2.73 -4.58
C ALA A 285 4.44 1.64 -4.12
N PRO A 286 4.91 1.61 -2.84
CA PRO A 286 5.84 0.56 -2.40
C PRO A 286 5.24 -0.84 -2.41
N GLN A 287 3.93 -0.97 -2.37
CA GLN A 287 3.24 -2.26 -2.34
C GLN A 287 3.25 -2.98 -3.69
N VAL A 288 3.50 -2.28 -4.78
CA VAL A 288 3.60 -2.88 -6.12
C VAL A 288 4.73 -3.90 -6.19
N MET A 289 5.84 -3.67 -5.46
CA MET A 289 7.05 -4.49 -5.48
C MET A 289 6.78 -5.97 -5.19
N TYR A 290 5.96 -6.28 -4.20
CA TYR A 290 5.83 -7.66 -3.77
C TYR A 290 5.02 -8.54 -4.74
N TYR A 291 4.25 -7.98 -5.67
CA TYR A 291 3.66 -8.73 -6.79
C TYR A 291 4.73 -9.16 -7.81
N PHE A 292 5.67 -8.25 -8.12
CA PHE A 292 6.84 -8.60 -8.94
C PHE A 292 7.71 -9.64 -8.24
N ARG A 293 7.90 -9.51 -6.92
CA ARG A 293 8.65 -10.48 -6.13
C ARG A 293 8.01 -11.86 -6.16
N ALA A 294 6.71 -11.96 -5.93
CA ALA A 294 5.98 -13.23 -6.01
C ALA A 294 6.12 -13.88 -7.39
N TYR A 295 5.97 -13.11 -8.45
CA TYR A 295 6.15 -13.61 -9.81
C TYR A 295 7.57 -14.16 -10.05
N LYS A 296 8.59 -13.44 -9.58
CA LYS A 296 10.00 -13.89 -9.63
C LYS A 296 10.20 -15.21 -8.89
N ASP A 297 9.63 -15.35 -7.70
CA ASP A 297 9.74 -16.57 -6.90
C ASP A 297 9.12 -17.78 -7.59
N LEU A 298 7.95 -17.60 -8.20
CA LEU A 298 7.29 -18.65 -8.98
C LEU A 298 8.11 -19.07 -10.21
N LEU A 299 8.75 -18.12 -10.91
CA LEU A 299 9.67 -18.41 -12.01
C LEU A 299 10.89 -19.20 -11.53
N ALA A 300 11.52 -18.76 -10.43
CA ALA A 300 12.68 -19.42 -9.86
C ALA A 300 12.36 -20.84 -9.36
N ALA A 301 11.16 -21.06 -8.86
CA ALA A 301 10.66 -22.36 -8.42
C ALA A 301 10.16 -23.25 -9.59
N GLY A 302 10.20 -22.78 -10.84
CA GLY A 302 9.71 -23.52 -12.01
C GLY A 302 8.20 -23.78 -12.00
N LYS A 303 7.43 -22.97 -11.26
CA LYS A 303 5.96 -23.07 -11.15
C LYS A 303 5.23 -22.41 -12.32
N ILE A 304 5.90 -21.49 -13.00
CA ILE A 304 5.41 -20.78 -14.17
C ILE A 304 6.53 -20.61 -15.21
N GLN A 305 6.12 -20.35 -16.44
CA GLN A 305 7.00 -19.85 -17.50
C GLN A 305 6.87 -18.32 -17.63
N LEU A 306 7.87 -17.70 -18.25
CA LEU A 306 7.86 -16.27 -18.47
C LEU A 306 6.67 -15.86 -19.38
N GLY A 307 5.80 -15.02 -18.87
CA GLY A 307 4.58 -14.58 -19.57
C GLY A 307 3.30 -15.30 -19.10
N ASP A 308 3.39 -16.37 -18.31
CA ASP A 308 2.22 -17.01 -17.72
C ASP A 308 1.51 -16.05 -16.77
N LYS A 309 0.18 -16.00 -16.85
CA LYS A 309 -0.63 -15.20 -15.92
C LYS A 309 -0.71 -15.86 -14.55
N VAL A 310 -0.60 -15.04 -13.51
CA VAL A 310 -0.71 -15.46 -12.12
C VAL A 310 -1.89 -14.76 -11.47
N ASN A 311 -2.77 -15.54 -10.85
CA ASN A 311 -3.89 -15.01 -10.06
C ASN A 311 -3.43 -14.70 -8.63
N PHE A 312 -3.97 -13.62 -8.04
CA PHE A 312 -3.66 -13.22 -6.68
C PHE A 312 -4.92 -13.11 -5.83
N SER A 313 -4.97 -13.88 -4.74
CA SER A 313 -6.04 -13.76 -3.75
C SER A 313 -5.57 -12.89 -2.59
N VAL A 314 -6.28 -11.77 -2.39
CA VAL A 314 -5.85 -10.68 -1.53
C VAL A 314 -6.86 -10.43 -0.43
N PRO A 315 -6.53 -10.69 0.86
CA PRO A 315 -7.33 -10.23 1.99
C PRO A 315 -7.49 -8.71 1.95
N THR A 316 -8.71 -8.22 1.72
CA THR A 316 -8.92 -6.84 1.31
C THR A 316 -9.79 -6.08 2.31
N GLY A 317 -9.24 -4.97 2.85
CA GLY A 317 -9.96 -3.95 3.60
C GLY A 317 -9.99 -2.64 2.80
N ASN A 318 -9.01 -1.75 3.02
CA ASN A 318 -8.94 -0.43 2.40
C ASN A 318 -8.53 -0.43 0.90
N PHE A 319 -8.54 -1.57 0.24
CA PHE A 319 -8.26 -1.76 -1.19
C PHE A 319 -6.85 -1.35 -1.65
N GLY A 320 -5.95 -0.99 -0.75
CA GLY A 320 -4.58 -0.54 -1.10
C GLY A 320 -3.74 -1.67 -1.66
N ASP A 321 -3.75 -2.80 -0.98
CA ASP A 321 -2.98 -3.99 -1.33
C ASP A 321 -3.37 -4.53 -2.72
N ILE A 322 -4.64 -4.87 -2.91
CA ILE A 322 -5.13 -5.40 -4.19
C ILE A 322 -4.99 -4.40 -5.35
N LEU A 323 -5.12 -3.09 -5.07
CA LEU A 323 -4.88 -2.03 -6.06
C LEU A 323 -3.41 -1.99 -6.50
N ALA A 324 -2.47 -2.29 -5.60
CA ALA A 324 -1.05 -2.41 -5.96
C ALA A 324 -0.83 -3.58 -6.94
N GLY A 325 -1.57 -4.68 -6.81
CA GLY A 325 -1.61 -5.77 -7.80
C GLY A 325 -2.14 -5.33 -9.15
N TYR A 326 -3.20 -4.53 -9.16
CA TYR A 326 -3.73 -3.93 -10.38
C TYR A 326 -2.69 -3.01 -11.06
N LEU A 327 -2.00 -2.18 -10.27
CA LEU A 327 -0.92 -1.34 -10.80
C LEU A 327 0.23 -2.19 -11.37
N ALA A 328 0.63 -3.27 -10.69
CA ALA A 328 1.64 -4.20 -11.19
C ALA A 328 1.27 -4.75 -12.58
N GLY A 329 -0.01 -5.15 -12.78
CA GLY A 329 -0.53 -5.57 -14.07
C GLY A 329 -0.48 -4.47 -15.13
N LYS A 330 -0.85 -3.25 -14.78
CA LYS A 330 -0.77 -2.09 -15.70
C LYS A 330 0.66 -1.66 -16.01
N MET A 331 1.61 -1.98 -15.12
CA MET A 331 3.05 -1.79 -15.36
C MET A 331 3.67 -2.90 -16.21
N GLY A 332 2.91 -3.92 -16.59
CA GLY A 332 3.29 -4.95 -17.54
C GLY A 332 3.50 -6.35 -16.97
N LEU A 333 3.45 -6.53 -15.63
CA LEU A 333 3.54 -7.86 -15.02
C LEU A 333 2.36 -8.71 -15.47
N PRO A 334 2.54 -10.01 -15.83
CA PRO A 334 1.45 -10.89 -16.24
C PRO A 334 0.55 -11.28 -15.07
N VAL A 335 -0.24 -10.31 -14.58
CA VAL A 335 -1.26 -10.53 -13.57
C VAL A 335 -2.50 -11.11 -14.23
N GLY A 336 -3.04 -12.19 -13.66
CA GLY A 336 -4.32 -12.77 -14.01
C GLY A 336 -5.47 -12.06 -13.28
N THR A 337 -6.37 -12.84 -12.70
CA THR A 337 -7.48 -12.30 -11.91
C THR A 337 -7.01 -11.89 -10.52
N LEU A 338 -7.42 -10.70 -10.09
CA LEU A 338 -7.26 -10.20 -8.72
C LEU A 338 -8.51 -10.59 -7.91
N ILE A 339 -8.32 -11.46 -6.93
CA ILE A 339 -9.41 -12.03 -6.12
C ILE A 339 -9.50 -11.23 -4.83
N CYS A 340 -10.55 -10.43 -4.72
CA CYS A 340 -10.85 -9.63 -3.53
C CYS A 340 -11.50 -10.52 -2.46
N ALA A 341 -10.74 -10.87 -1.43
CA ALA A 341 -11.25 -11.65 -0.31
C ALA A 341 -11.72 -10.72 0.80
N SER A 342 -13.00 -10.78 1.15
CA SER A 342 -13.61 -10.06 2.28
C SER A 342 -13.84 -11.01 3.46
N ASN A 343 -13.97 -10.45 4.67
CA ASN A 343 -14.54 -11.16 5.81
C ASN A 343 -16.08 -10.98 5.83
N ALA A 344 -16.72 -11.16 6.97
CA ALA A 344 -18.18 -10.98 7.12
C ALA A 344 -18.63 -9.53 6.79
N ASN A 345 -17.72 -8.55 6.83
CA ASN A 345 -17.97 -7.19 6.34
C ASN A 345 -17.76 -7.15 4.80
N ASN A 346 -18.62 -7.78 4.06
CA ASN A 346 -18.46 -8.14 2.65
C ASN A 346 -18.86 -7.03 1.65
N VAL A 347 -18.81 -5.75 2.04
CA VAL A 347 -19.22 -4.62 1.19
C VAL A 347 -18.51 -4.59 -0.17
N LEU A 348 -17.22 -4.95 -0.20
CA LEU A 348 -16.44 -5.03 -1.45
C LEU A 348 -16.87 -6.19 -2.33
N THR A 349 -17.17 -7.35 -1.73
CA THR A 349 -17.68 -8.52 -2.46
C THR A 349 -19.00 -8.19 -3.14
N ASP A 350 -19.94 -7.57 -2.42
CA ASP A 350 -21.22 -7.15 -2.97
C ASP A 350 -21.01 -6.12 -4.09
N PHE A 351 -20.15 -5.12 -3.87
CA PHE A 351 -19.84 -4.10 -4.87
C PHE A 351 -19.28 -4.70 -6.18
N ILE A 352 -18.26 -5.55 -6.09
CA ILE A 352 -17.63 -6.15 -7.29
C ILE A 352 -18.64 -6.99 -8.07
N ARG A 353 -19.55 -7.70 -7.38
CA ARG A 353 -20.57 -8.53 -8.00
C ARG A 353 -21.74 -7.75 -8.60
N THR A 354 -22.18 -6.70 -7.93
CA THR A 354 -23.42 -5.98 -8.28
C THR A 354 -23.21 -4.62 -8.94
N GLY A 355 -22.05 -4.00 -8.74
CA GLY A 355 -21.80 -2.59 -9.10
C GLY A 355 -22.38 -1.59 -8.09
N THR A 356 -23.02 -2.06 -7.01
CA THR A 356 -23.60 -1.20 -5.97
C THR A 356 -22.77 -1.30 -4.69
N TYR A 357 -22.26 -0.15 -4.24
CA TYR A 357 -21.56 0.01 -2.98
C TYR A 357 -22.53 0.53 -1.92
N ASP A 358 -22.83 -0.28 -0.90
CA ASP A 358 -23.78 0.08 0.17
C ASP A 358 -23.15 -0.12 1.54
N ARG A 359 -22.86 1.01 2.25
CA ARG A 359 -22.31 1.01 3.61
C ARG A 359 -23.39 1.02 4.71
N ARG A 360 -24.66 1.03 4.37
CA ARG A 360 -25.80 1.12 5.30
C ARG A 360 -26.09 -0.24 5.93
N ARG A 361 -25.10 -0.76 6.64
CA ARG A 361 -25.14 -2.03 7.35
C ARG A 361 -24.35 -1.92 8.66
N PRO A 362 -24.60 -2.75 9.68
CA PRO A 362 -23.79 -2.75 10.89
C PRO A 362 -22.35 -3.22 10.57
N LEU A 363 -21.38 -2.62 11.25
CA LEU A 363 -20.01 -3.13 11.25
C LEU A 363 -19.95 -4.34 12.18
N LEU A 364 -19.48 -5.47 11.65
CA LEU A 364 -19.28 -6.70 12.41
C LEU A 364 -17.83 -6.76 12.91
N LYS A 365 -17.65 -7.04 14.20
CA LYS A 365 -16.33 -7.31 14.76
C LYS A 365 -15.98 -8.77 14.49
N THR A 366 -14.87 -9.01 13.78
CA THR A 366 -14.44 -10.34 13.36
C THR A 366 -13.05 -10.70 13.91
N THR A 367 -12.61 -11.93 13.67
CA THR A 367 -11.25 -12.39 13.98
C THR A 367 -10.18 -11.83 13.04
N SER A 368 -10.58 -11.16 11.95
CA SER A 368 -9.70 -10.49 10.97
C SER A 368 -9.87 -8.95 10.96
N PRO A 369 -9.54 -8.25 12.07
CA PRO A 369 -9.96 -6.87 12.31
C PRO A 369 -9.40 -5.84 11.32
N SER A 370 -8.32 -6.13 10.60
CA SER A 370 -7.81 -5.22 9.56
C SER A 370 -8.72 -5.13 8.32
N MET A 371 -9.67 -6.05 8.19
CA MET A 371 -10.69 -6.10 7.14
C MET A 371 -12.07 -5.64 7.63
N ASP A 372 -12.23 -5.28 8.92
CA ASP A 372 -13.48 -4.75 9.48
C ASP A 372 -13.69 -3.31 9.03
N ILE A 373 -14.24 -3.14 7.84
CA ILE A 373 -14.49 -1.84 7.23
C ILE A 373 -15.86 -1.79 6.55
N LEU A 374 -16.46 -0.61 6.51
CA LEU A 374 -17.64 -0.31 5.69
C LEU A 374 -17.34 0.71 4.58
N VAL A 375 -16.18 1.40 4.65
CA VAL A 375 -15.71 2.32 3.63
C VAL A 375 -14.28 1.96 3.23
N SER A 376 -14.12 1.53 1.99
CA SER A 376 -12.83 1.12 1.42
C SER A 376 -12.19 2.29 0.67
N SER A 377 -11.18 2.91 1.28
CA SER A 377 -10.67 4.22 0.87
C SER A 377 -9.99 4.24 -0.50
N ASN A 378 -9.29 3.18 -0.92
CA ASN A 378 -8.58 3.18 -2.21
C ASN A 378 -9.41 2.66 -3.38
N LEU A 379 -10.63 2.20 -3.15
CA LEU A 379 -11.54 1.82 -4.23
C LEU A 379 -11.82 3.01 -5.17
N GLU A 380 -11.86 4.21 -4.64
CA GLU A 380 -11.98 5.46 -5.41
C GLU A 380 -10.90 5.58 -6.51
N ARG A 381 -9.66 5.14 -6.21
CA ARG A 381 -8.58 5.11 -7.20
C ARG A 381 -8.86 4.14 -8.35
N LEU A 382 -9.42 2.96 -8.05
CA LEU A 382 -9.82 2.01 -9.09
C LEU A 382 -10.90 2.59 -9.98
N LEU A 383 -11.93 3.23 -9.39
CA LEU A 383 -13.00 3.87 -10.15
C LEU A 383 -12.44 4.92 -11.11
N TYR A 384 -11.52 5.77 -10.64
CA TYR A 384 -10.84 6.75 -11.47
C TYR A 384 -10.00 6.11 -12.58
N LEU A 385 -9.20 5.09 -12.27
CA LEU A 385 -8.33 4.42 -13.25
C LEU A 385 -9.11 3.72 -14.37
N LEU A 386 -10.30 3.19 -14.06
CA LEU A 386 -11.14 2.48 -15.02
C LEU A 386 -12.05 3.42 -15.82
N SER A 387 -12.56 4.49 -15.20
CA SER A 387 -13.46 5.43 -15.88
C SER A 387 -12.73 6.56 -16.63
N GLY A 388 -11.58 7.01 -16.08
CA GLY A 388 -10.92 8.23 -16.54
C GLY A 388 -11.72 9.51 -16.29
N ASP A 389 -12.81 9.44 -15.51
CA ASP A 389 -13.78 10.50 -15.31
C ASP A 389 -13.81 10.97 -13.84
N THR A 390 -13.24 12.14 -13.58
CA THR A 390 -13.18 12.75 -12.26
C THR A 390 -14.53 13.25 -11.75
N ASP A 391 -15.41 13.69 -12.64
CA ASP A 391 -16.73 14.21 -12.27
C ASP A 391 -17.64 13.04 -11.84
N LEU A 392 -17.57 11.90 -12.54
CA LEU A 392 -18.24 10.67 -12.13
C LEU A 392 -17.76 10.24 -10.73
N VAL A 393 -16.44 10.17 -10.53
CA VAL A 393 -15.88 9.74 -9.23
C VAL A 393 -16.31 10.71 -8.11
N ALA A 394 -16.24 12.02 -8.34
CA ALA A 394 -16.69 13.01 -7.37
C ALA A 394 -18.18 12.82 -7.00
N SER A 395 -19.03 12.57 -8.01
CA SER A 395 -20.46 12.29 -7.81
C SER A 395 -20.70 11.02 -6.98
N LEU A 396 -20.01 9.92 -7.29
CA LEU A 396 -20.13 8.66 -6.55
C LEU A 396 -19.69 8.83 -5.08
N MET A 397 -18.60 9.56 -4.84
CA MET A 397 -18.13 9.84 -3.48
C MET A 397 -19.06 10.77 -2.70
N ALA A 398 -19.71 11.73 -3.36
CA ALA A 398 -20.76 12.55 -2.74
C ALA A 398 -21.98 11.70 -2.35
N GLN A 399 -22.47 10.83 -3.24
CA GLN A 399 -23.56 9.88 -2.93
C GLN A 399 -23.21 8.98 -1.74
N LEU A 400 -21.98 8.44 -1.70
CA LEU A 400 -21.53 7.62 -0.57
C LEU A 400 -21.53 8.40 0.74
N LYS A 401 -21.13 9.66 0.71
CA LYS A 401 -21.10 10.53 1.90
C LYS A 401 -22.50 10.86 2.39
N GLU A 402 -23.40 11.24 1.50
CA GLU A 402 -24.73 11.78 1.80
C GLU A 402 -25.77 10.69 2.00
N GLN A 403 -25.76 9.65 1.13
CA GLN A 403 -26.79 8.62 1.09
C GLN A 403 -26.29 7.27 1.65
N GLY A 404 -24.97 7.09 1.78
CA GLY A 404 -24.35 5.84 2.21
C GLY A 404 -24.30 4.74 1.13
N VAL A 405 -24.73 5.06 -0.09
CA VAL A 405 -24.81 4.11 -1.21
C VAL A 405 -24.56 4.81 -2.53
N TYR A 406 -23.94 4.10 -3.48
CA TYR A 406 -23.89 4.47 -4.90
C TYR A 406 -23.91 3.23 -5.79
N THR A 407 -24.28 3.41 -7.06
CA THR A 407 -24.20 2.37 -8.10
C THR A 407 -23.39 2.91 -9.27
N VAL A 408 -22.42 2.15 -9.74
CA VAL A 408 -21.61 2.52 -10.90
C VAL A 408 -22.34 2.23 -12.22
N PRO A 409 -22.04 2.95 -13.32
CA PRO A 409 -22.53 2.62 -14.65
C PRO A 409 -22.18 1.17 -15.05
N GLU A 410 -23.00 0.55 -15.90
CA GLU A 410 -22.82 -0.86 -16.30
C GLU A 410 -21.46 -1.10 -16.99
N GLU A 411 -20.98 -0.16 -17.81
CA GLU A 411 -19.68 -0.23 -18.46
C GLU A 411 -18.53 -0.30 -17.44
N LEU A 412 -18.64 0.47 -16.34
CA LEU A 412 -17.63 0.47 -15.27
C LEU A 412 -17.71 -0.81 -14.45
N LYS A 413 -18.91 -1.33 -14.17
CA LYS A 413 -19.10 -2.64 -13.54
C LYS A 413 -18.46 -3.75 -14.38
N GLN A 414 -18.67 -3.77 -15.69
CA GLN A 414 -18.04 -4.74 -16.58
C GLN A 414 -16.53 -4.59 -16.64
N ALA A 415 -16.01 -3.35 -16.59
CA ALA A 415 -14.57 -3.10 -16.52
C ALA A 415 -13.96 -3.66 -15.21
N ILE A 416 -14.64 -3.51 -14.08
CA ILE A 416 -14.25 -4.11 -12.80
C ILE A 416 -14.25 -5.64 -12.90
N ALA A 417 -15.32 -6.24 -13.42
CA ALA A 417 -15.47 -7.69 -13.52
C ALA A 417 -14.46 -8.38 -14.45
N ARG A 418 -13.82 -7.65 -15.37
CA ARG A 418 -12.73 -8.19 -16.22
C ARG A 418 -11.41 -8.38 -15.47
N GLU A 419 -11.17 -7.59 -14.42
CA GLU A 419 -9.90 -7.56 -13.69
C GLU A 419 -10.03 -8.23 -12.30
N PHE A 420 -11.23 -8.17 -11.70
CA PHE A 420 -11.48 -8.58 -10.33
C PHE A 420 -12.56 -9.64 -10.22
N TRP A 421 -12.35 -10.55 -9.30
CA TRP A 421 -13.37 -11.44 -8.76
C TRP A 421 -13.46 -11.24 -7.24
N ALA A 422 -14.57 -11.61 -6.59
CA ALA A 422 -14.71 -11.38 -5.15
C ALA A 422 -15.45 -12.52 -4.44
N GLY A 423 -14.94 -12.85 -3.25
CA GLY A 423 -15.53 -13.81 -2.31
C GLY A 423 -15.49 -13.29 -0.88
N CYS A 424 -16.25 -13.94 0.01
CA CYS A 424 -16.23 -13.61 1.44
C CYS A 424 -16.14 -14.86 2.29
N CYS A 425 -15.59 -14.70 3.50
CA CYS A 425 -15.34 -15.76 4.47
C CYS A 425 -15.72 -15.26 5.86
N ASP A 426 -16.62 -15.93 6.55
CA ASP A 426 -16.94 -15.65 7.95
C ASP A 426 -15.90 -16.28 8.91
N ASP A 427 -16.00 -15.98 10.19
CA ASP A 427 -15.06 -16.46 11.21
C ASP A 427 -15.08 -17.99 11.35
N ALA A 428 -16.24 -18.62 11.18
CA ALA A 428 -16.37 -20.08 11.27
C ALA A 428 -15.60 -20.78 10.14
N ARG A 429 -15.77 -20.29 8.91
CA ARG A 429 -15.03 -20.80 7.75
C ARG A 429 -13.55 -20.47 7.83
N ALA A 430 -13.19 -19.28 8.32
CA ALA A 430 -11.79 -18.90 8.54
C ALA A 430 -11.11 -19.87 9.51
N ALA A 431 -11.75 -20.22 10.63
CA ALA A 431 -11.24 -21.21 11.58
C ALA A 431 -11.09 -22.60 10.97
N GLU A 432 -12.09 -23.07 10.18
CA GLU A 432 -11.98 -24.33 9.43
C GLU A 432 -10.77 -24.34 8.50
N ILE A 433 -10.57 -23.28 7.70
CA ILE A 433 -9.45 -23.14 6.76
C ILE A 433 -8.11 -23.16 7.51
N ILE A 434 -7.95 -22.38 8.59
CA ILE A 434 -6.73 -22.39 9.39
C ILE A 434 -6.40 -23.81 9.88
N GLY A 435 -7.39 -24.49 10.47
CA GLY A 435 -7.22 -25.85 10.98
C GLY A 435 -6.88 -26.85 9.88
N ARG A 436 -7.51 -26.77 8.72
CA ARG A 436 -7.27 -27.64 7.57
C ARG A 436 -5.89 -27.40 6.95
N VAL A 437 -5.55 -26.15 6.64
CA VAL A 437 -4.26 -25.78 6.05
C VAL A 437 -3.10 -26.21 6.95
N TYR A 438 -3.25 -26.06 8.27
CA TYR A 438 -2.24 -26.53 9.21
C TYR A 438 -2.13 -28.07 9.21
N ARG A 439 -3.23 -28.80 9.29
CA ARG A 439 -3.21 -30.28 9.32
C ARG A 439 -2.65 -30.89 8.03
N GLU A 440 -3.03 -30.34 6.88
CA GLU A 440 -2.68 -30.94 5.58
C GLU A 440 -1.32 -30.48 5.06
N HIS A 441 -0.91 -29.25 5.38
CA HIS A 441 0.28 -28.63 4.77
C HIS A 441 1.30 -28.13 5.79
N HIS A 442 1.04 -28.27 7.09
CA HIS A 442 1.88 -27.74 8.17
C HIS A 442 2.19 -26.26 8.04
N TYR A 443 1.29 -25.51 7.38
CA TYR A 443 1.39 -24.07 7.24
C TYR A 443 0.40 -23.37 8.19
N LEU A 444 0.94 -22.51 9.06
CA LEU A 444 0.15 -21.77 10.03
C LEU A 444 -0.20 -20.40 9.45
N CYS A 445 -1.47 -20.12 9.21
CA CYS A 445 -1.93 -18.84 8.70
C CYS A 445 -2.81 -18.10 9.73
N ASP A 446 -2.91 -16.78 9.57
CA ASP A 446 -3.79 -15.91 10.34
C ASP A 446 -5.20 -15.85 9.74
N PRO A 447 -6.21 -15.30 10.46
CA PRO A 447 -7.58 -15.23 9.96
C PRO A 447 -7.78 -14.41 8.68
N HIS A 448 -6.95 -13.37 8.45
CA HIS A 448 -6.99 -12.62 7.19
C HIS A 448 -6.54 -13.50 6.03
N THR A 449 -5.43 -14.18 6.18
CA THR A 449 -4.89 -15.12 5.17
C THR A 449 -5.88 -16.24 4.90
N ALA A 450 -6.58 -16.74 5.92
CA ALA A 450 -7.63 -17.76 5.75
C ALA A 450 -8.76 -17.28 4.83
N SER A 451 -9.15 -16.01 4.92
CA SER A 451 -10.13 -15.43 3.98
C SER A 451 -9.61 -15.43 2.53
N GLY A 452 -8.29 -15.21 2.35
CA GLY A 452 -7.64 -15.33 1.06
C GLY A 452 -7.68 -16.75 0.48
N PHE A 453 -7.40 -17.76 1.31
CA PHE A 453 -7.54 -19.18 0.91
C PHE A 453 -8.98 -19.52 0.52
N ALA A 454 -9.97 -19.13 1.35
CA ALA A 454 -11.38 -19.36 1.07
C ALA A 454 -11.80 -18.77 -0.29
N ALA A 455 -11.44 -17.52 -0.55
CA ALA A 455 -11.77 -16.85 -1.80
C ALA A 455 -11.08 -17.48 -3.02
N ALA A 456 -9.82 -17.94 -2.87
CA ALA A 456 -9.10 -18.66 -3.91
C ALA A 456 -9.76 -20.00 -4.27
N GLU A 457 -10.22 -20.75 -3.27
CA GLU A 457 -10.95 -22.02 -3.45
C GLU A 457 -12.29 -21.79 -4.15
N ASP A 458 -13.06 -20.81 -3.69
CA ASP A 458 -14.35 -20.45 -4.29
C ASP A 458 -14.18 -19.99 -5.75
N TYR A 459 -13.17 -19.19 -6.03
CA TYR A 459 -12.86 -18.75 -7.39
C TYR A 459 -12.60 -19.94 -8.31
N ARG A 460 -11.68 -20.83 -7.93
CA ARG A 460 -11.38 -22.03 -8.73
C ARG A 460 -12.59 -22.92 -8.94
N SER A 461 -13.35 -23.15 -7.88
CA SER A 461 -14.56 -23.97 -7.92
C SER A 461 -15.63 -23.40 -8.86
N GLN A 462 -15.81 -22.07 -8.87
CA GLN A 462 -16.86 -21.41 -9.64
C GLN A 462 -16.46 -21.14 -11.10
N THR A 463 -15.16 -20.92 -11.37
CA THR A 463 -14.69 -20.54 -12.71
C THR A 463 -14.02 -21.67 -13.48
N GLY A 464 -13.51 -22.69 -12.77
CA GLY A 464 -12.67 -23.72 -13.36
C GLY A 464 -11.27 -23.25 -13.76
N ASP A 465 -10.88 -22.01 -13.40
CA ASP A 465 -9.55 -21.46 -13.70
C ASP A 465 -8.47 -22.11 -12.83
N ASN A 466 -7.54 -22.80 -13.49
CA ASN A 466 -6.42 -23.51 -12.85
C ASN A 466 -5.09 -22.76 -12.98
N ALA A 467 -5.10 -21.49 -13.38
CA ALA A 467 -3.91 -20.68 -13.43
C ALA A 467 -3.18 -20.65 -12.06
N PRO A 468 -1.85 -20.49 -12.05
CA PRO A 468 -1.08 -20.37 -10.81
C PRO A 468 -1.67 -19.32 -9.88
N MET A 469 -1.83 -19.70 -8.59
CA MET A 469 -2.49 -18.86 -7.58
C MET A 469 -1.50 -18.49 -6.47
N VAL A 470 -1.48 -17.20 -6.13
CA VAL A 470 -0.78 -16.66 -4.97
C VAL A 470 -1.80 -16.11 -3.98
N VAL A 471 -1.77 -16.60 -2.75
CA VAL A 471 -2.55 -16.06 -1.62
C VAL A 471 -1.64 -15.12 -0.82
N LEU A 472 -2.07 -13.89 -0.57
CA LEU A 472 -1.30 -12.94 0.22
C LEU A 472 -1.51 -13.21 1.72
N SER A 473 -0.41 -13.43 2.45
CA SER A 473 -0.40 -13.59 3.90
C SER A 473 -0.01 -12.27 4.55
N THR A 474 -1.03 -11.57 5.06
CA THR A 474 -0.92 -10.15 5.41
C THR A 474 -0.51 -9.89 6.85
N ALA A 475 -0.57 -10.90 7.72
CA ALA A 475 -0.16 -10.79 9.12
C ALA A 475 0.37 -12.12 9.66
N SER A 476 1.23 -12.05 10.69
CA SER A 476 1.67 -13.23 11.42
C SER A 476 0.51 -13.84 12.22
N PRO A 477 0.35 -15.19 12.22
CA PRO A 477 -0.64 -15.88 13.04
C PRO A 477 -0.49 -15.60 14.54
N TYR A 478 0.71 -15.26 14.98
CA TYR A 478 1.02 -14.92 16.38
C TYR A 478 0.42 -13.57 16.85
N LYS A 479 -0.15 -12.79 15.97
CA LYS A 479 -0.92 -11.58 16.33
C LYS A 479 -2.36 -11.88 16.73
N PHE A 480 -2.83 -13.08 16.42
CA PHE A 480 -4.19 -13.56 16.65
C PHE A 480 -4.17 -14.95 17.31
N PRO A 481 -3.39 -15.16 18.41
CA PRO A 481 -3.10 -16.49 18.92
C PRO A 481 -4.35 -17.22 19.40
N ALA A 482 -5.34 -16.52 19.97
CA ALA A 482 -6.59 -17.14 20.41
C ALA A 482 -7.38 -17.74 19.24
N ALA A 483 -7.56 -16.99 18.14
CA ALA A 483 -8.29 -17.47 16.96
C ALA A 483 -7.59 -18.67 16.30
N VAL A 484 -6.25 -18.59 16.20
CA VAL A 484 -5.45 -19.65 15.57
C VAL A 484 -5.43 -20.90 16.43
N LEU A 485 -5.24 -20.78 17.76
CA LEU A 485 -5.32 -21.93 18.70
C LEU A 485 -6.69 -22.60 18.63
N THR A 486 -7.77 -21.82 18.69
CA THR A 486 -9.14 -22.36 18.55
C THR A 486 -9.27 -23.19 17.27
N ALA A 487 -8.78 -22.67 16.14
CA ALA A 487 -8.87 -23.30 14.84
C ALA A 487 -8.10 -24.64 14.74
N ILE A 488 -6.96 -24.77 15.45
CA ILE A 488 -6.17 -26.00 15.46
C ILE A 488 -6.48 -26.93 16.66
N GLY A 489 -7.51 -26.60 17.46
CA GLY A 489 -7.94 -27.40 18.63
C GLY A 489 -7.04 -27.24 19.86
N GLY A 490 -6.30 -26.12 19.97
CA GLY A 490 -5.47 -25.80 21.11
C GLY A 490 -6.23 -25.10 22.25
N ASP A 491 -5.69 -25.17 23.47
CA ASP A 491 -6.24 -24.48 24.63
C ASP A 491 -5.94 -22.98 24.59
N THR A 492 -6.97 -22.15 24.73
CA THR A 492 -6.90 -20.68 24.72
C THR A 492 -6.89 -20.04 26.10
N SER A 493 -6.69 -20.81 27.17
CA SER A 493 -6.58 -20.28 28.52
C SER A 493 -5.34 -19.40 28.69
N GLY A 494 -5.40 -18.45 29.65
CA GLY A 494 -4.31 -17.53 29.93
C GLY A 494 -4.33 -16.27 29.04
N ASP A 495 -3.27 -15.47 29.15
CA ASP A 495 -3.10 -14.27 28.35
C ASP A 495 -2.59 -14.57 26.93
N GLU A 496 -2.65 -13.60 26.03
CA GLU A 496 -2.23 -13.80 24.64
C GLU A 496 -0.75 -14.18 24.49
N PHE A 497 0.12 -13.81 25.44
CA PHE A 497 1.52 -14.21 25.42
C PHE A 497 1.69 -15.70 25.79
N ALA A 498 0.93 -16.19 26.77
CA ALA A 498 0.87 -17.62 27.09
C ALA A 498 0.28 -18.43 25.91
N GLN A 499 -0.72 -17.87 25.24
CA GLN A 499 -1.28 -18.47 24.02
C GLN A 499 -0.27 -18.54 22.87
N MET A 500 0.56 -17.51 22.67
CA MET A 500 1.64 -17.52 21.67
C MET A 500 2.66 -18.64 21.97
N GLU A 501 3.08 -18.79 23.23
CA GLU A 501 4.01 -19.84 23.65
C GLU A 501 3.41 -21.24 23.42
N ARG A 502 2.13 -21.41 23.76
CA ARG A 502 1.41 -22.67 23.52
C ARG A 502 1.28 -22.97 22.01
N LEU A 503 0.99 -21.95 21.21
CA LEU A 503 0.94 -22.10 19.76
C LEU A 503 2.28 -22.58 19.21
N GLN A 504 3.39 -21.99 19.66
CA GLN A 504 4.74 -22.45 19.30
C GLN A 504 5.01 -23.90 19.75
N GLN A 505 4.62 -24.26 20.98
CA GLN A 505 4.80 -25.62 21.49
C GLN A 505 4.02 -26.66 20.68
N LEU A 506 2.79 -26.33 20.26
CA LEU A 506 1.94 -27.23 19.48
C LEU A 506 2.38 -27.37 18.03
N THR A 507 2.87 -26.30 17.42
CA THR A 507 3.12 -26.24 15.98
C THR A 507 4.58 -26.37 15.60
N GLY A 508 5.50 -26.08 16.51
CA GLY A 508 6.93 -25.95 16.22
C GLY A 508 7.29 -24.68 15.42
N VAL A 509 6.32 -23.88 15.01
CA VAL A 509 6.58 -22.63 14.28
C VAL A 509 7.11 -21.59 15.25
N PRO A 510 8.26 -20.95 14.99
CA PRO A 510 8.84 -19.98 15.92
C PRO A 510 8.01 -18.70 16.02
N ILE A 511 7.92 -18.14 17.21
CA ILE A 511 7.34 -16.80 17.40
C ILE A 511 8.27 -15.78 16.73
N PRO A 512 7.78 -14.87 15.86
CA PRO A 512 8.60 -13.81 15.28
C PRO A 512 9.31 -12.98 16.36
N GLY A 513 10.61 -12.71 16.18
CA GLY A 513 11.44 -11.99 17.13
C GLY A 513 10.81 -10.68 17.65
N PRO A 514 10.23 -9.84 16.78
CA PRO A 514 9.55 -8.61 17.19
C PRO A 514 8.37 -8.84 18.16
N LEU A 515 7.68 -9.98 18.08
CA LEU A 515 6.58 -10.33 18.97
C LEU A 515 7.07 -11.02 20.25
N ALA A 516 8.05 -11.92 20.13
CA ALA A 516 8.65 -12.61 21.28
C ALA A 516 9.26 -11.63 22.29
N SER A 517 9.83 -10.52 21.81
CA SER A 517 10.48 -9.51 22.65
C SER A 517 9.52 -8.61 23.44
N LEU A 518 8.21 -8.75 23.27
CA LEU A 518 7.23 -7.84 23.91
C LEU A 518 6.93 -8.21 25.36
N ARG A 519 7.01 -9.49 25.71
CA ARG A 519 6.66 -9.96 27.05
C ARG A 519 7.58 -9.34 28.09
N GLY A 520 7.00 -8.68 29.10
CA GLY A 520 7.76 -8.01 30.16
C GLY A 520 8.45 -6.70 29.76
N LYS A 521 8.28 -6.23 28.49
CA LYS A 521 8.80 -4.94 28.05
C LYS A 521 8.07 -3.80 28.76
N GLN A 522 8.81 -2.79 29.22
CA GLN A 522 8.25 -1.64 29.94
C GLN A 522 7.27 -0.87 29.04
N GLU A 523 6.07 -0.61 29.54
CA GLU A 523 5.12 0.31 28.93
C GLU A 523 5.62 1.75 29.08
N ARG A 524 5.74 2.46 27.97
CA ARG A 524 6.21 3.86 27.91
C ARG A 524 5.08 4.85 27.72
N HIS A 525 3.97 4.39 27.12
CA HIS A 525 2.83 5.20 26.75
C HIS A 525 1.59 4.67 27.47
N THR A 526 1.19 5.37 28.53
CA THR A 526 0.10 4.93 29.41
C THR A 526 -1.09 5.89 29.45
N ASP A 527 -1.05 6.95 28.63
CA ASP A 527 -2.08 7.97 28.62
C ASP A 527 -3.42 7.41 28.11
N VAL A 528 -4.49 7.78 28.84
CA VAL A 528 -5.88 7.44 28.50
C VAL A 528 -6.72 8.71 28.62
N ILE A 529 -7.35 9.10 27.54
CA ILE A 529 -8.16 10.34 27.48
C ILE A 529 -9.56 10.09 26.94
N ASP A 530 -10.44 11.06 27.11
CA ASP A 530 -11.72 11.08 26.42
C ASP A 530 -11.58 11.69 25.02
N LYS A 531 -12.50 11.37 24.10
CA LYS A 531 -12.47 11.86 22.71
C LYS A 531 -12.34 13.37 22.61
N GLN A 532 -13.07 14.12 23.45
CA GLN A 532 -13.06 15.58 23.46
C GLN A 532 -11.70 16.19 23.84
N ASP A 533 -10.86 15.45 24.55
CA ASP A 533 -9.54 15.91 25.01
C ASP A 533 -8.43 15.70 23.96
N MET A 534 -8.69 14.97 22.89
CA MET A 534 -7.72 14.68 21.84
C MET A 534 -7.07 15.95 21.23
N PRO A 535 -7.80 17.04 20.92
CA PRO A 535 -7.18 18.26 20.39
C PRO A 535 -6.20 18.90 21.39
N ALA A 536 -6.53 18.93 22.68
CA ALA A 536 -5.65 19.48 23.72
C ALA A 536 -4.40 18.61 23.92
N TYR A 537 -4.56 17.27 23.87
CA TYR A 537 -3.45 16.32 23.95
C TYR A 537 -2.45 16.54 22.80
N VAL A 538 -2.94 16.70 21.57
CA VAL A 538 -2.10 16.96 20.38
C VAL A 538 -1.30 18.25 20.51
N LEU A 539 -1.90 19.32 21.01
CA LEU A 539 -1.20 20.59 21.26
C LEU A 539 -0.16 20.48 22.39
N GLY A 540 -0.38 19.55 23.35
CA GLY A 540 0.57 19.29 24.43
C GLY A 540 1.84 18.54 24.01
N LEU A 541 1.83 17.88 22.83
CA LEU A 541 3.00 17.14 22.31
C LEU A 541 4.16 18.07 21.85
N GLU A 542 3.96 19.38 21.85
CA GLU A 542 5.01 20.36 21.49
C GLU A 542 6.02 20.61 22.61
N ARG A 543 5.65 20.30 23.84
CA ARG A 543 6.47 20.52 25.02
C ARG A 543 7.35 19.29 25.27
#